data_3a3b68e888250b03633d888684b1cc74
#
_entry.id   3a3b68e888250b03633d888684b1cc74
#
_cell.length_a   1.000
_cell.length_b   1.000
_cell.length_c   1.000
_cell.angle_alpha   90.00
_cell.angle_beta   90.00
_cell.angle_gamma   90.00
#
_symmetry.space_group_name_H-M   'P 1'
#
loop_
_entity.id
_entity.type
_entity.pdbx_description
1 polymer ?
#
loop_
_entity_poly.entity_id
_entity_poly.type
_entity_poly.pdbx_seq_one_letter_code
_entity_poly.pdbx_strand_id
1 'polypeptide(L)'
;MARSPSNAVPQAAENGAQVIDDASADGLRQRVATLEEEKQKLEQLVEYRSKFLSRLAHELRTPLTSILGFSEILISQERLTGTQRGFCERIQNSAQQLQQTLNQLSDLARLESGQSTLRHEEFSLDDLLRESCAALARQAKKQDVRLSYEAPSDLPPILSDRIKLGQVVYNFLAYAIARSPEAAQVTITGNEEALGFRIRIEDEGDEVADPARFEMELARGRVGCSELGLAIAKQNVDLLGAVLKIQNQPSRGLQISILLPAVAPNSPTR
;
A
#
# COMPACT_ATOMS: atom_id res chain seq x y z
N MET A 1 -47.30 -69.51 -28.04
CA MET A 1 -47.86 -68.26 -27.44
C MET A 1 -47.08 -67.99 -26.15
N ALA A 2 -46.08 -67.11 -26.24
CA ALA A 2 -45.28 -66.68 -25.07
C ALA A 2 -45.46 -65.19 -24.88
N ARG A 3 -46.00 -64.79 -23.75
CA ARG A 3 -46.14 -63.41 -23.32
C ARG A 3 -44.84 -62.91 -22.74
N SER A 4 -44.29 -61.83 -23.29
CA SER A 4 -43.16 -61.05 -22.69
C SER A 4 -43.63 -60.29 -21.44
N PRO A 5 -42.80 -60.21 -20.40
CA PRO A 5 -43.10 -59.35 -19.26
C PRO A 5 -42.67 -57.89 -19.58
N SER A 6 -43.59 -56.97 -19.32
CA SER A 6 -43.44 -55.52 -19.35
C SER A 6 -42.43 -55.07 -18.27
N ASN A 7 -41.37 -54.39 -18.70
CA ASN A 7 -40.37 -53.82 -17.82
C ASN A 7 -40.83 -52.40 -17.40
N ALA A 8 -41.61 -52.34 -16.31
CA ALA A 8 -41.95 -51.08 -15.67
C ALA A 8 -40.81 -50.68 -14.69
N VAL A 9 -39.95 -49.80 -15.11
CA VAL A 9 -38.97 -49.13 -14.22
C VAL A 9 -39.77 -48.21 -13.28
N PRO A 10 -39.51 -48.24 -11.96
CA PRO A 10 -40.33 -47.47 -11.03
C PRO A 10 -40.00 -45.97 -11.13
N GLN A 11 -40.96 -45.18 -11.55
CA GLN A 11 -40.97 -43.68 -11.54
C GLN A 11 -40.69 -43.08 -10.14
N ALA A 12 -40.66 -43.85 -9.09
CA ALA A 12 -40.40 -43.41 -7.74
C ALA A 12 -38.90 -43.07 -7.49
N ALA A 13 -37.98 -43.62 -8.28
CA ALA A 13 -36.53 -43.38 -8.09
C ALA A 13 -36.09 -42.05 -8.74
N GLU A 14 -36.71 -41.67 -9.86
CA GLU A 14 -36.42 -40.39 -10.52
C GLU A 14 -36.99 -39.19 -9.74
N ASN A 15 -38.18 -39.32 -9.13
CA ASN A 15 -38.75 -38.28 -8.29
C ASN A 15 -37.97 -38.07 -7.00
N GLY A 16 -37.37 -39.10 -6.41
CA GLY A 16 -36.54 -39.00 -5.21
C GLY A 16 -35.20 -38.28 -5.44
N ALA A 17 -34.55 -38.55 -6.57
CA ALA A 17 -33.31 -37.87 -6.96
C ALA A 17 -33.52 -36.38 -7.27
N GLN A 18 -34.62 -36.04 -7.95
CA GLN A 18 -34.96 -34.68 -8.31
C GLN A 18 -35.34 -33.83 -7.07
N VAL A 19 -36.04 -34.40 -6.10
CA VAL A 19 -36.40 -33.70 -4.84
C VAL A 19 -35.18 -33.47 -3.94
N ILE A 20 -34.18 -34.37 -3.96
CA ILE A 20 -32.93 -34.19 -3.20
C ILE A 20 -32.06 -33.13 -3.86
N ASP A 21 -32.06 -33.06 -5.17
CA ASP A 21 -31.28 -32.05 -5.91
C ASP A 21 -31.90 -30.63 -5.77
N ASP A 22 -33.23 -30.51 -5.83
CA ASP A 22 -33.94 -29.26 -5.58
C ASP A 22 -33.79 -28.75 -4.14
N ALA A 23 -33.85 -29.61 -3.13
CA ALA A 23 -33.63 -29.24 -1.73
C ALA A 23 -32.17 -28.78 -1.49
N SER A 24 -31.21 -29.39 -2.17
CA SER A 24 -29.79 -28.98 -2.15
C SER A 24 -29.59 -27.66 -2.87
N ALA A 25 -30.24 -27.44 -4.00
CA ALA A 25 -30.20 -26.20 -4.76
C ALA A 25 -30.83 -25.02 -3.99
N ASP A 26 -31.94 -25.23 -3.31
CA ASP A 26 -32.59 -24.20 -2.49
C ASP A 26 -31.74 -23.85 -1.25
N GLY A 27 -31.11 -24.82 -0.61
CA GLY A 27 -30.15 -24.59 0.47
C GLY A 27 -28.94 -23.76 0.01
N LEU A 28 -28.42 -24.01 -1.20
CA LEU A 28 -27.35 -23.22 -1.81
C LEU A 28 -27.79 -21.80 -2.14
N ARG A 29 -28.98 -21.64 -2.72
CA ARG A 29 -29.54 -20.30 -3.02
C ARG A 29 -29.72 -19.46 -1.77
N GLN A 30 -30.24 -20.07 -0.70
CA GLN A 30 -30.41 -19.39 0.59
C GLN A 30 -29.06 -18.98 1.20
N ARG A 31 -28.05 -19.82 1.07
CA ARG A 31 -26.67 -19.53 1.54
C ARG A 31 -26.01 -18.44 0.73
N VAL A 32 -26.20 -18.43 -0.59
CA VAL A 32 -25.73 -17.35 -1.47
C VAL A 32 -26.39 -16.03 -1.09
N ALA A 33 -27.72 -16.00 -0.92
CA ALA A 33 -28.44 -14.79 -0.52
C ALA A 33 -27.96 -14.24 0.83
N THR A 34 -27.71 -15.13 1.83
CA THR A 34 -27.16 -14.72 3.13
C THR A 34 -25.76 -14.13 2.98
N LEU A 35 -24.89 -14.77 2.19
CA LEU A 35 -23.52 -14.28 1.95
C LEU A 35 -23.52 -12.96 1.19
N GLU A 36 -24.41 -12.74 0.26
CA GLU A 36 -24.60 -11.48 -0.46
C GLU A 36 -25.04 -10.36 0.49
N GLU A 37 -25.96 -10.66 1.41
CA GLU A 37 -26.41 -9.71 2.44
C GLU A 37 -25.29 -9.34 3.41
N GLU A 38 -24.53 -10.35 3.90
CA GLU A 38 -23.35 -10.13 4.74
C GLU A 38 -22.28 -9.31 4.02
N LYS A 39 -21.98 -9.64 2.77
CA LYS A 39 -21.06 -8.89 1.92
C LYS A 39 -21.50 -7.43 1.80
N GLN A 40 -22.76 -7.17 1.50
CA GLN A 40 -23.28 -5.82 1.36
C GLN A 40 -23.18 -5.01 2.66
N LYS A 41 -23.43 -5.64 3.82
CA LYS A 41 -23.25 -5.01 5.14
C LYS A 41 -21.79 -4.66 5.40
N LEU A 42 -20.86 -5.56 5.05
CA LEU A 42 -19.43 -5.31 5.18
C LEU A 42 -18.95 -4.17 4.27
N GLU A 43 -19.40 -4.14 3.03
CA GLU A 43 -19.09 -3.07 2.08
C GLU A 43 -19.58 -1.71 2.59
N GLN A 44 -20.81 -1.64 3.11
CA GLN A 44 -21.35 -0.42 3.71
C GLN A 44 -20.54 0.03 4.93
N LEU A 45 -20.10 -0.90 5.78
CA LEU A 45 -19.28 -0.59 6.95
C LEU A 45 -17.90 -0.05 6.55
N VAL A 46 -17.26 -0.65 5.55
CA VAL A 46 -15.98 -0.20 5.00
C VAL A 46 -16.13 1.21 4.40
N GLU A 47 -17.18 1.44 3.63
CA GLU A 47 -17.45 2.75 3.04
C GLU A 47 -17.71 3.83 4.11
N TYR A 48 -18.52 3.51 5.12
CA TYR A 48 -18.76 4.42 6.26
C TYR A 48 -17.47 4.75 7.00
N ARG A 49 -16.65 3.74 7.32
CA ARG A 49 -15.35 3.91 8.00
C ARG A 49 -14.43 4.79 7.18
N SER A 50 -14.34 4.56 5.88
CA SER A 50 -13.51 5.34 4.96
C SER A 50 -13.95 6.81 4.89
N LYS A 51 -15.25 7.08 4.73
CA LYS A 51 -15.79 8.44 4.72
C LYS A 51 -15.57 9.16 6.04
N PHE A 52 -15.73 8.45 7.16
CA PHE A 52 -15.50 8.99 8.50
C PHE A 52 -14.03 9.38 8.70
N LEU A 53 -13.09 8.50 8.39
CA LEU A 53 -11.65 8.76 8.50
C LEU A 53 -11.21 9.91 7.60
N SER A 54 -11.69 9.96 6.36
CA SER A 54 -11.39 11.06 5.43
C SER A 54 -11.90 12.41 5.94
N ARG A 55 -13.11 12.43 6.53
CA ARG A 55 -13.68 13.66 7.15
C ARG A 55 -12.87 14.09 8.35
N LEU A 56 -12.54 13.18 9.27
CA LEU A 56 -11.70 13.48 10.43
C LEU A 56 -10.34 14.04 10.02
N ALA A 57 -9.70 13.43 9.03
CA ALA A 57 -8.41 13.92 8.53
C ALA A 57 -8.53 15.36 7.99
N HIS A 58 -9.62 15.67 7.30
CA HIS A 58 -9.87 17.02 6.80
C HIS A 58 -10.13 18.03 7.93
N GLU A 59 -10.95 17.68 8.91
CA GLU A 59 -11.29 18.55 10.05
C GLU A 59 -10.08 18.80 10.97
N LEU A 60 -9.19 17.81 11.12
CA LEU A 60 -7.96 17.96 11.90
C LEU A 60 -6.86 18.73 11.15
N ARG A 61 -6.87 18.73 9.81
CA ARG A 61 -5.88 19.46 9.01
C ARG A 61 -5.97 20.98 9.24
N THR A 62 -7.16 21.51 9.38
CA THR A 62 -7.39 22.97 9.56
C THR A 62 -6.73 23.51 10.83
N PRO A 63 -6.98 23.00 12.05
CA PRO A 63 -6.32 23.48 13.26
C PRO A 63 -4.81 23.22 13.22
N LEU A 64 -4.36 22.14 12.59
CA LEU A 64 -2.96 21.80 12.47
C LEU A 64 -2.20 22.79 11.56
N THR A 65 -2.81 23.21 10.46
CA THR A 65 -2.27 24.26 9.58
C THR A 65 -2.10 25.57 10.35
N SER A 66 -3.04 25.91 11.23
CA SER A 66 -2.92 27.09 12.08
C SER A 66 -1.79 26.97 13.09
N ILE A 67 -1.61 25.81 13.73
CA ILE A 67 -0.50 25.55 14.66
C ILE A 67 0.85 25.69 13.92
N LEU A 68 0.95 25.11 12.73
CA LEU A 68 2.17 25.23 11.90
C LEU A 68 2.46 26.69 11.52
N GLY A 69 1.45 27.41 11.05
CA GLY A 69 1.60 28.83 10.67
C GLY A 69 2.02 29.70 11.86
N PHE A 70 1.39 29.55 13.02
CA PHE A 70 1.80 30.32 14.21
C PHE A 70 3.20 29.95 14.71
N SER A 71 3.56 28.67 14.70
CA SER A 71 4.92 28.26 15.09
C SER A 71 5.99 28.79 14.12
N GLU A 72 5.69 28.84 12.82
CA GLU A 72 6.59 29.41 11.83
C GLU A 72 6.76 30.93 11.97
N ILE A 73 5.67 31.67 12.22
CA ILE A 73 5.71 33.11 12.51
C ILE A 73 6.57 33.37 13.75
N LEU A 74 6.36 32.64 14.84
CA LEU A 74 7.14 32.79 16.06
C LEU A 74 8.64 32.55 15.82
N ILE A 75 8.98 31.46 15.10
CA ILE A 75 10.39 31.11 14.82
C ILE A 75 11.06 32.16 13.94
N SER A 76 10.34 32.72 12.93
CA SER A 76 10.90 33.59 11.92
C SER A 76 10.90 35.07 12.28
N GLN A 77 9.90 35.55 13.03
CA GLN A 77 9.66 36.98 13.25
C GLN A 77 9.93 37.45 14.68
N GLU A 78 9.86 36.55 15.66
CA GLU A 78 10.00 36.94 17.07
C GLU A 78 11.44 36.76 17.60
N ARG A 79 11.84 37.63 18.51
CA ARG A 79 13.10 37.51 19.25
C ARG A 79 12.96 36.49 20.39
N LEU A 80 12.98 35.22 20.04
CA LEU A 80 12.88 34.15 21.01
C LEU A 80 14.20 33.88 21.73
N THR A 81 14.13 33.54 23.02
CA THR A 81 15.26 32.92 23.71
C THR A 81 15.54 31.56 23.12
N GLY A 82 16.76 31.01 23.32
CA GLY A 82 17.10 29.67 22.81
C GLY A 82 16.13 28.58 23.28
N THR A 83 15.68 28.64 24.54
CA THR A 83 14.69 27.70 25.09
C THR A 83 13.33 27.83 24.39
N GLN A 84 12.84 29.05 24.21
CA GLN A 84 11.56 29.30 23.53
C GLN A 84 11.60 28.82 22.06
N ARG A 85 12.68 29.12 21.35
CA ARG A 85 12.89 28.63 19.98
C ARG A 85 12.84 27.11 19.93
N GLY A 86 13.52 26.43 20.86
CA GLY A 86 13.50 24.98 20.93
C GLY A 86 12.09 24.41 21.18
N PHE A 87 11.24 25.09 21.97
CA PHE A 87 9.84 24.68 22.13
C PHE A 87 9.03 24.88 20.86
N CYS A 88 9.17 26.01 20.17
CA CYS A 88 8.48 26.28 18.91
C CYS A 88 8.87 25.25 17.83
N GLU A 89 10.16 24.92 17.70
CA GLU A 89 10.65 23.90 16.79
C GLU A 89 10.08 22.50 17.09
N ARG A 90 9.97 22.14 18.39
CA ARG A 90 9.34 20.87 18.79
C ARG A 90 7.85 20.85 18.45
N ILE A 91 7.13 21.93 18.69
CA ILE A 91 5.70 22.08 18.32
C ILE A 91 5.55 21.93 16.80
N GLN A 92 6.37 22.62 16.00
CA GLN A 92 6.35 22.56 14.57
C GLN A 92 6.61 21.13 14.06
N ASN A 93 7.65 20.46 14.57
CA ASN A 93 7.97 19.09 14.19
C ASN A 93 6.81 18.11 14.53
N SER A 94 6.22 18.25 15.73
CA SER A 94 5.10 17.40 16.14
C SER A 94 3.86 17.64 15.27
N ALA A 95 3.57 18.88 14.92
CA ALA A 95 2.47 19.23 14.05
C ALA A 95 2.67 18.71 12.62
N GLN A 96 3.88 18.80 12.08
CA GLN A 96 4.24 18.21 10.78
C GLN A 96 4.08 16.70 10.76
N GLN A 97 4.53 16.02 11.81
CA GLN A 97 4.38 14.57 11.95
C GLN A 97 2.91 14.16 12.00
N LEU A 98 2.08 14.89 12.76
CA LEU A 98 0.64 14.63 12.84
C LEU A 98 -0.04 14.86 11.49
N GLN A 99 0.32 15.93 10.77
CA GLN A 99 -0.19 16.21 9.42
C GLN A 99 0.13 15.08 8.44
N GLN A 100 1.36 14.57 8.49
CA GLN A 100 1.76 13.43 7.66
C GLN A 100 0.93 12.18 7.97
N THR A 101 0.73 11.86 9.27
CA THR A 101 -0.09 10.72 9.69
C THR A 101 -1.54 10.86 9.24
N LEU A 102 -2.13 12.05 9.33
CA LEU A 102 -3.50 12.33 8.85
C LEU A 102 -3.63 12.17 7.33
N ASN A 103 -2.63 12.61 6.57
CA ASN A 103 -2.62 12.41 5.13
C ASN A 103 -2.54 10.92 4.79
N GLN A 104 -1.67 10.16 5.45
CA GLN A 104 -1.56 8.71 5.29
C GLN A 104 -2.88 8.00 5.63
N LEU A 105 -3.55 8.40 6.73
CA LEU A 105 -4.83 7.82 7.12
C LEU A 105 -5.92 8.09 6.08
N SER A 106 -5.96 9.30 5.52
CA SER A 106 -6.89 9.66 4.45
C SER A 106 -6.64 8.85 3.17
N ASP A 107 -5.37 8.67 2.79
CA ASP A 107 -4.99 7.88 1.63
C ASP A 107 -5.38 6.40 1.81
N LEU A 108 -5.10 5.83 2.98
CA LEU A 108 -5.50 4.46 3.32
C LEU A 108 -7.03 4.27 3.22
N ALA A 109 -7.79 5.20 3.79
CA ALA A 109 -9.24 5.16 3.74
C ALA A 109 -9.80 5.18 2.31
N ARG A 110 -9.18 5.96 1.41
CA ARG A 110 -9.56 5.99 -0.03
C ARG A 110 -9.21 4.70 -0.76
N LEU A 111 -8.07 4.11 -0.44
CA LEU A 111 -7.63 2.84 -1.02
C LEU A 111 -8.56 1.70 -0.60
N GLU A 112 -8.89 1.60 0.69
CA GLU A 112 -9.79 0.57 1.24
C GLU A 112 -11.21 0.64 0.66
N SER A 113 -11.71 1.83 0.32
CA SER A 113 -13.05 2.00 -0.27
C SER A 113 -13.11 1.69 -1.77
N GLY A 114 -12.00 1.30 -2.40
CA GLY A 114 -11.94 1.05 -3.84
C GLY A 114 -12.16 2.28 -4.72
N GLN A 115 -12.16 3.49 -4.14
CA GLN A 115 -12.38 4.75 -4.87
C GLN A 115 -11.13 5.27 -5.59
N SER A 116 -10.01 4.55 -5.44
CA SER A 116 -8.75 4.90 -6.11
C SER A 116 -8.74 4.40 -7.54
N THR A 117 -8.75 5.33 -8.50
CA THR A 117 -8.54 5.04 -9.92
C THR A 117 -7.07 5.23 -10.29
N LEU A 118 -6.55 4.36 -11.16
CA LEU A 118 -5.21 4.50 -11.71
C LEU A 118 -5.19 5.55 -12.83
N ARG A 119 -4.17 6.39 -12.83
CA ARG A 119 -3.86 7.31 -13.92
C ARG A 119 -2.58 6.85 -14.60
N HIS A 120 -2.71 6.21 -15.74
CA HIS A 120 -1.54 5.77 -16.50
C HIS A 120 -0.96 6.95 -17.27
N GLU A 121 0.33 7.19 -17.05
CA GLU A 121 1.15 8.15 -17.79
C GLU A 121 2.53 7.55 -18.07
N GLU A 122 3.17 8.03 -19.13
CA GLU A 122 4.56 7.65 -19.42
C GLU A 122 5.52 8.54 -18.64
N PHE A 123 6.48 7.92 -17.94
CA PHE A 123 7.49 8.65 -17.18
C PHE A 123 8.80 7.86 -17.06
N SER A 124 9.87 8.56 -16.71
CA SER A 124 11.18 7.96 -16.45
C SER A 124 11.25 7.37 -15.05
N LEU A 125 11.65 6.10 -14.94
CA LEU A 125 11.92 5.46 -13.65
C LEU A 125 13.12 6.11 -12.94
N ASP A 126 14.18 6.47 -13.67
CA ASP A 126 15.33 7.17 -13.11
C ASP A 126 14.93 8.48 -12.43
N ASP A 127 14.10 9.30 -13.10
CA ASP A 127 13.61 10.55 -12.51
C ASP A 127 12.81 10.30 -11.21
N LEU A 128 11.93 9.30 -11.18
CA LEU A 128 11.14 8.97 -10.01
C LEU A 128 12.03 8.52 -8.84
N LEU A 129 13.03 7.67 -9.09
CA LEU A 129 13.95 7.22 -8.04
C LEU A 129 14.81 8.36 -7.50
N ARG A 130 15.32 9.20 -8.38
CA ARG A 130 16.11 10.40 -8.03
C ARG A 130 15.30 11.38 -7.18
N GLU A 131 14.07 11.67 -7.58
CA GLU A 131 13.16 12.55 -6.81
C GLU A 131 12.81 11.96 -5.44
N SER A 132 12.59 10.66 -5.35
CA SER A 132 12.31 9.98 -4.09
C SER A 132 13.51 10.05 -3.13
N CYS A 133 14.72 9.86 -3.64
CA CYS A 133 15.95 10.04 -2.86
C CYS A 133 16.13 11.50 -2.40
N ALA A 134 15.90 12.46 -3.29
CA ALA A 134 15.99 13.88 -2.96
C ALA A 134 14.99 14.28 -1.85
N ALA A 135 13.76 13.77 -1.90
CA ALA A 135 12.73 14.02 -0.90
C ALA A 135 13.12 13.50 0.50
N LEU A 136 13.86 12.39 0.58
CA LEU A 136 14.27 11.76 1.83
C LEU A 136 15.69 12.09 2.27
N ALA A 137 16.46 12.86 1.48
CA ALA A 137 17.85 13.20 1.77
C ALA A 137 18.03 13.89 3.13
N ARG A 138 17.11 14.78 3.52
CA ARG A 138 17.16 15.44 4.84
C ARG A 138 16.92 14.46 5.98
N GLN A 139 16.02 13.51 5.83
CA GLN A 139 15.74 12.47 6.82
C GLN A 139 16.93 11.53 6.96
N ALA A 140 17.49 11.04 5.86
CA ALA A 140 18.68 10.20 5.84
C ALA A 140 19.87 10.90 6.54
N LYS A 141 20.12 12.17 6.21
CA LYS A 141 21.17 12.97 6.85
C LYS A 141 20.96 13.13 8.36
N LYS A 142 19.71 13.31 8.82
CA LYS A 142 19.37 13.44 10.25
C LYS A 142 19.66 12.16 11.03
N GLN A 143 19.58 11.01 10.37
CA GLN A 143 19.83 9.68 10.95
C GLN A 143 21.24 9.15 10.65
N ASP A 144 22.09 9.98 10.04
CA ASP A 144 23.43 9.61 9.59
C ASP A 144 23.46 8.38 8.65
N VAL A 145 22.43 8.27 7.78
CA VAL A 145 22.31 7.19 6.79
C VAL A 145 22.74 7.70 5.43
N ARG A 146 23.60 6.95 4.74
CA ARG A 146 24.01 7.23 3.37
C ARG A 146 22.97 6.68 2.41
N LEU A 147 22.32 7.58 1.66
CA LEU A 147 21.32 7.22 0.67
C LEU A 147 21.92 7.29 -0.73
N SER A 148 21.83 6.21 -1.49
CA SER A 148 22.26 6.14 -2.90
C SER A 148 21.18 5.55 -3.79
N TYR A 149 21.20 5.94 -5.07
CA TYR A 149 20.37 5.30 -6.06
C TYR A 149 21.20 4.92 -7.29
N GLU A 150 20.78 3.86 -7.96
CA GLU A 150 21.40 3.36 -9.18
C GLU A 150 20.30 2.95 -10.18
N ALA A 151 20.32 3.54 -11.34
CA ALA A 151 19.49 3.15 -12.47
C ALA A 151 20.26 3.33 -13.78
N PRO A 152 20.14 2.42 -14.75
CA PRO A 152 20.67 2.64 -16.09
C PRO A 152 20.06 3.88 -16.72
N SER A 153 20.88 4.70 -17.37
CA SER A 153 20.44 5.96 -18.00
C SER A 153 19.61 5.75 -19.27
N ASP A 154 19.59 4.53 -19.79
CA ASP A 154 18.91 4.12 -21.02
C ASP A 154 17.62 3.30 -20.77
N LEU A 155 17.11 3.31 -19.54
CA LEU A 155 15.83 2.68 -19.22
C LEU A 155 14.69 3.27 -20.07
N PRO A 156 13.86 2.42 -20.70
CA PRO A 156 12.69 2.90 -21.41
C PRO A 156 11.69 3.54 -20.44
N PRO A 157 10.86 4.49 -20.93
CA PRO A 157 9.79 5.05 -20.10
C PRO A 157 8.80 3.97 -19.69
N ILE A 158 8.28 4.07 -18.48
CA ILE A 158 7.27 3.17 -17.96
C ILE A 158 5.89 3.79 -18.08
N LEU A 159 4.88 2.99 -18.44
CA LEU A 159 3.48 3.37 -18.46
C LEU A 159 2.80 2.88 -17.19
N SER A 160 2.58 3.78 -16.23
CA SER A 160 1.98 3.44 -14.93
C SER A 160 1.43 4.69 -14.24
N ASP A 161 0.92 4.54 -13.01
CA ASP A 161 0.56 5.68 -12.16
C ASP A 161 1.79 6.18 -11.39
N ARG A 162 2.38 7.27 -11.88
CA ARG A 162 3.59 7.88 -11.30
C ARG A 162 3.43 8.28 -9.84
N ILE A 163 2.25 8.81 -9.48
CA ILE A 163 1.99 9.27 -8.11
C ILE A 163 1.95 8.08 -7.16
N LYS A 164 1.23 7.01 -7.52
CA LYS A 164 1.12 5.82 -6.68
C LYS A 164 2.42 5.06 -6.58
N LEU A 165 3.16 4.91 -7.69
CA LEU A 165 4.47 4.29 -7.65
C LEU A 165 5.46 5.14 -6.83
N GLY A 166 5.40 6.47 -6.94
CA GLY A 166 6.18 7.38 -6.10
C GLY A 166 5.88 7.21 -4.61
N GLN A 167 4.61 7.05 -4.23
CA GLN A 167 4.22 6.75 -2.85
C GLN A 167 4.76 5.40 -2.36
N VAL A 168 4.74 4.36 -3.21
CA VAL A 168 5.33 3.05 -2.90
C VAL A 168 6.81 3.18 -2.59
N VAL A 169 7.55 3.78 -3.52
CA VAL A 169 9.01 3.98 -3.38
C VAL A 169 9.33 4.82 -2.15
N TYR A 170 8.66 5.95 -1.97
CA TYR A 170 8.86 6.84 -0.82
C TYR A 170 8.66 6.13 0.51
N ASN A 171 7.57 5.39 0.68
CA ASN A 171 7.24 4.74 1.96
C ASN A 171 8.21 3.60 2.29
N PHE A 172 8.57 2.76 1.34
CA PHE A 172 9.55 1.70 1.58
C PHE A 172 10.96 2.25 1.80
N LEU A 173 11.35 3.29 1.07
CA LEU A 173 12.64 3.93 1.25
C LEU A 173 12.73 4.65 2.62
N ALA A 174 11.68 5.34 3.05
CA ALA A 174 11.58 5.95 4.37
C ALA A 174 11.67 4.91 5.49
N TYR A 175 11.04 3.74 5.31
CA TYR A 175 11.13 2.63 6.23
C TYR A 175 12.57 2.07 6.32
N ALA A 176 13.21 1.84 5.19
CA ALA A 176 14.59 1.37 5.12
C ALA A 176 15.54 2.34 5.85
N ILE A 177 15.40 3.65 5.63
CA ILE A 177 16.17 4.67 6.36
C ILE A 177 15.90 4.60 7.86
N ALA A 178 14.62 4.52 8.27
CA ALA A 178 14.24 4.56 9.69
C ALA A 178 14.76 3.38 10.52
N ARG A 179 14.95 2.21 9.88
CA ARG A 179 15.44 1.00 10.54
C ARG A 179 16.96 0.80 10.44
N SER A 180 17.62 1.60 9.62
CA SER A 180 19.08 1.53 9.45
C SER A 180 19.83 2.16 10.63
N PRO A 181 20.92 1.54 11.11
CA PRO A 181 21.78 2.14 12.13
C PRO A 181 22.55 3.36 11.59
N GLU A 182 23.17 4.13 12.49
CA GLU A 182 24.05 5.24 12.11
C GLU A 182 25.21 4.76 11.21
N ALA A 183 25.60 5.58 10.26
CA ALA A 183 26.62 5.31 9.23
C ALA A 183 26.31 4.18 8.24
N ALA A 184 25.10 3.61 8.29
CA ALA A 184 24.65 2.58 7.36
C ALA A 184 24.38 3.15 5.95
N GLN A 185 24.29 2.24 4.98
CA GLN A 185 23.90 2.55 3.61
C GLN A 185 22.51 2.01 3.30
N VAL A 186 21.73 2.84 2.61
CA VAL A 186 20.47 2.44 1.97
C VAL A 186 20.61 2.70 0.49
N THR A 187 20.40 1.67 -0.31
CA THR A 187 20.52 1.73 -1.78
C THR A 187 19.19 1.41 -2.41
N ILE A 188 18.81 2.21 -3.41
CA ILE A 188 17.67 1.90 -4.28
C ILE A 188 18.16 1.70 -5.70
N THR A 189 17.72 0.61 -6.33
CA THR A 189 18.09 0.29 -7.72
C THR A 189 16.84 0.12 -8.57
N GLY A 190 16.92 0.54 -9.85
CA GLY A 190 15.87 0.34 -10.84
C GLY A 190 16.43 -0.35 -12.08
N ASN A 191 15.82 -1.44 -12.53
CA ASN A 191 16.26 -2.18 -13.73
C ASN A 191 15.06 -2.64 -14.54
N GLU A 192 15.24 -2.77 -15.86
CA GLU A 192 14.31 -3.48 -16.72
C GLU A 192 14.56 -4.99 -16.63
N GLU A 193 13.49 -5.75 -16.59
CA GLU A 193 13.51 -7.23 -16.64
C GLU A 193 12.52 -7.73 -17.71
N ALA A 194 12.61 -9.01 -18.07
CA ALA A 194 11.76 -9.61 -19.11
C ALA A 194 10.24 -9.45 -18.87
N LEU A 195 9.82 -9.31 -17.61
CA LEU A 195 8.40 -9.18 -17.21
C LEU A 195 8.00 -7.74 -16.85
N GLY A 196 8.91 -6.77 -16.94
CA GLY A 196 8.65 -5.38 -16.57
C GLY A 196 9.83 -4.70 -15.91
N PHE A 197 9.56 -3.86 -14.91
CA PHE A 197 10.57 -3.09 -14.22
C PHE A 197 10.69 -3.53 -12.77
N ARG A 198 11.92 -3.76 -12.32
CA ARG A 198 12.22 -4.11 -10.93
C ARG A 198 12.84 -2.94 -10.20
N ILE A 199 12.25 -2.59 -9.08
CA ILE A 199 12.80 -1.66 -8.10
C ILE A 199 13.22 -2.48 -6.89
N ARG A 200 14.46 -2.30 -6.42
CA ARG A 200 14.97 -2.91 -5.17
C ARG A 200 15.40 -1.81 -4.22
N ILE A 201 15.05 -1.98 -2.96
CA ILE A 201 15.52 -1.15 -1.85
C ILE A 201 16.22 -2.07 -0.88
N GLU A 202 17.46 -1.75 -0.56
CA GLU A 202 18.35 -2.53 0.30
C GLU A 202 18.83 -1.68 1.46
N ASP A 203 18.77 -2.22 2.68
CA ASP A 203 19.25 -1.56 3.88
C ASP A 203 20.22 -2.45 4.67
N GLU A 204 20.92 -1.87 5.63
CA GLU A 204 21.85 -2.55 6.55
C GLU A 204 21.28 -2.63 7.98
N GLY A 205 19.95 -2.57 8.13
CA GLY A 205 19.27 -2.70 9.41
C GLY A 205 19.32 -4.12 9.99
N ASP A 206 18.62 -4.35 11.08
CA ASP A 206 18.53 -5.69 11.66
C ASP A 206 17.65 -6.60 10.79
N GLU A 207 17.92 -7.90 10.85
CA GLU A 207 17.11 -8.89 10.16
C GLU A 207 15.66 -8.90 10.69
N VAL A 208 14.72 -9.14 9.80
CA VAL A 208 13.32 -9.40 10.16
C VAL A 208 13.18 -10.89 10.45
N ALA A 209 12.66 -11.24 11.63
CA ALA A 209 12.55 -12.63 12.07
C ALA A 209 11.82 -13.55 11.06
N ASP A 210 10.78 -13.04 10.43
CA ASP A 210 10.00 -13.75 9.41
C ASP A 210 9.53 -12.76 8.34
N PRO A 211 10.30 -12.56 7.25
CA PRO A 211 9.95 -11.65 6.16
C PRO A 211 8.64 -12.00 5.46
N ALA A 212 8.32 -13.29 5.32
CA ALA A 212 7.09 -13.73 4.67
C ALA A 212 5.86 -13.40 5.54
N ARG A 213 5.97 -13.58 6.85
CA ARG A 213 4.94 -13.16 7.80
C ARG A 213 4.77 -11.63 7.80
N PHE A 214 5.87 -10.89 7.77
CA PHE A 214 5.83 -9.43 7.71
C PHE A 214 5.11 -8.95 6.45
N GLU A 215 5.41 -9.51 5.27
CA GLU A 215 4.71 -9.23 4.02
C GLU A 215 3.20 -9.55 4.12
N MET A 216 2.84 -10.67 4.76
CA MET A 216 1.45 -11.06 4.96
C MET A 216 0.72 -10.11 5.95
N GLU A 217 1.38 -9.63 7.00
CA GLU A 217 0.81 -8.67 7.95
C GLU A 217 0.60 -7.30 7.29
N LEU A 218 1.52 -6.87 6.42
CA LEU A 218 1.33 -5.68 5.56
C LEU A 218 0.09 -5.84 4.67
N ALA A 219 -0.07 -6.98 4.01
CA ALA A 219 -1.22 -7.25 3.15
C ALA A 219 -2.56 -7.25 3.91
N ARG A 220 -2.54 -7.61 5.20
CA ARG A 220 -3.73 -7.60 6.08
C ARG A 220 -3.98 -6.26 6.76
N GLY A 221 -3.14 -5.25 6.54
CA GLY A 221 -3.21 -3.96 7.23
C GLY A 221 -2.99 -4.06 8.76
N ARG A 222 -2.35 -5.13 9.24
CA ARG A 222 -2.06 -5.37 10.67
C ARG A 222 -0.69 -4.82 11.05
N VAL A 223 -0.48 -3.56 10.76
CA VAL A 223 0.76 -2.84 11.05
C VAL A 223 0.50 -1.75 12.09
N GLY A 224 1.52 -1.41 12.86
CA GLY A 224 1.43 -0.32 13.85
C GLY A 224 1.26 1.06 13.21
N CYS A 225 0.88 2.04 14.02
CA CYS A 225 0.72 3.42 13.51
C CYS A 225 2.01 3.98 12.88
N SER A 226 3.19 3.54 13.33
CA SER A 226 4.50 3.89 12.74
C SER A 226 4.72 3.28 11.35
N GLU A 227 3.96 2.24 10.99
CA GLU A 227 4.08 1.47 9.75
C GLU A 227 2.92 1.73 8.78
N LEU A 228 2.06 2.72 9.08
CA LEU A 228 0.91 3.09 8.24
C LEU A 228 1.33 3.37 6.78
N GLY A 229 2.50 3.99 6.58
CA GLY A 229 3.07 4.21 5.25
C GLY A 229 3.32 2.91 4.49
N LEU A 230 3.73 1.84 5.18
CA LEU A 230 3.94 0.53 4.56
C LEU A 230 2.62 -0.13 4.13
N ALA A 231 1.55 0.01 4.93
CA ALA A 231 0.23 -0.48 4.54
C ALA A 231 -0.27 0.22 3.26
N ILE A 232 -0.08 1.54 3.16
CA ILE A 232 -0.39 2.32 1.95
C ILE A 232 0.47 1.85 0.77
N ALA A 233 1.77 1.65 0.98
CA ALA A 233 2.67 1.16 -0.05
C ALA A 233 2.20 -0.20 -0.58
N LYS A 234 1.86 -1.14 0.31
CA LYS A 234 1.37 -2.47 -0.09
C LYS A 234 0.06 -2.39 -0.88
N GLN A 235 -0.90 -1.58 -0.43
CA GLN A 235 -2.16 -1.40 -1.18
C GLN A 235 -1.94 -0.76 -2.55
N ASN A 236 -1.02 0.22 -2.66
CA ASN A 236 -0.66 0.79 -3.96
C ASN A 236 0.06 -0.24 -4.85
N VAL A 237 0.93 -1.11 -4.30
CA VAL A 237 1.53 -2.24 -5.04
C VAL A 237 0.45 -3.13 -5.63
N ASP A 238 -0.56 -3.51 -4.84
CA ASP A 238 -1.67 -4.36 -5.31
C ASP A 238 -2.49 -3.65 -6.39
N LEU A 239 -2.79 -2.37 -6.19
CA LEU A 239 -3.53 -1.57 -7.16
C LEU A 239 -2.78 -1.41 -8.50
N LEU A 240 -1.45 -1.26 -8.45
CA LEU A 240 -0.59 -1.20 -9.64
C LEU A 240 -0.40 -2.56 -10.33
N GLY A 241 -0.92 -3.65 -9.77
CA GLY A 241 -0.69 -5.01 -10.25
C GLY A 241 0.77 -5.45 -10.11
N ALA A 242 1.53 -4.79 -9.25
CA ALA A 242 2.93 -5.10 -9.01
C ALA A 242 3.08 -6.24 -7.98
N VAL A 243 4.23 -6.91 -8.02
CA VAL A 243 4.58 -7.98 -7.08
C VAL A 243 5.59 -7.45 -6.08
N LEU A 244 5.24 -7.51 -4.79
CA LEU A 244 6.14 -7.19 -3.68
C LEU A 244 6.81 -8.48 -3.18
N LYS A 245 8.09 -8.42 -2.90
CA LYS A 245 8.83 -9.47 -2.21
C LYS A 245 9.76 -8.85 -1.18
N ILE A 246 9.70 -9.35 0.05
CA ILE A 246 10.55 -8.91 1.17
C ILE A 246 11.39 -10.09 1.64
N GLN A 247 12.69 -9.90 1.77
CA GLN A 247 13.63 -10.95 2.20
C GLN A 247 14.81 -10.34 2.95
N ASN A 248 15.36 -11.10 3.92
CA ASN A 248 16.63 -10.73 4.55
C ASN A 248 17.77 -10.88 3.56
N GLN A 249 18.76 -10.01 3.66
CA GLN A 249 19.99 -10.13 2.90
C GLN A 249 20.96 -11.10 3.58
N PRO A 250 21.85 -11.79 2.82
CA PRO A 250 22.80 -12.74 3.39
C PRO A 250 23.83 -12.10 4.35
N SER A 251 24.15 -10.83 4.16
CA SER A 251 25.15 -10.12 4.93
C SER A 251 24.57 -9.45 6.18
N ARG A 252 23.51 -8.73 6.05
CA ARG A 252 22.71 -8.02 7.06
C ARG A 252 21.69 -7.15 6.36
N GLY A 253 20.51 -6.95 6.96
CA GLY A 253 19.53 -6.02 6.49
C GLY A 253 18.40 -6.67 5.69
N LEU A 254 17.58 -5.83 5.13
CA LEU A 254 16.38 -6.21 4.37
C LEU A 254 16.51 -5.80 2.91
N GLN A 255 16.03 -6.65 2.03
CA GLN A 255 15.81 -6.33 0.62
C GLN A 255 14.29 -6.31 0.36
N ILE A 256 13.80 -5.18 -0.12
CA ILE A 256 12.42 -5.00 -0.61
C ILE A 256 12.49 -4.92 -2.13
N SER A 257 11.80 -5.81 -2.81
CA SER A 257 11.78 -5.92 -4.27
C SER A 257 10.37 -5.75 -4.79
N ILE A 258 10.18 -4.80 -5.71
CA ILE A 258 8.91 -4.48 -6.35
C ILE A 258 9.08 -4.75 -7.84
N LEU A 259 8.29 -5.67 -8.38
CA LEU A 259 8.24 -5.95 -9.82
C LEU A 259 6.97 -5.32 -10.38
N LEU A 260 7.12 -4.24 -11.13
CA LEU A 260 6.06 -3.59 -11.86
C LEU A 260 5.92 -4.26 -13.23
N PRO A 261 4.76 -4.83 -13.61
CA PRO A 261 4.58 -5.46 -14.91
C PRO A 261 4.69 -4.43 -16.04
N ALA A 262 5.28 -4.83 -17.16
CA ALA A 262 5.24 -4.05 -18.38
C ALA A 262 3.79 -4.02 -18.88
N VAL A 263 3.16 -2.85 -18.83
CA VAL A 263 1.82 -2.69 -19.43
C VAL A 263 2.02 -2.61 -20.94
N ALA A 264 1.45 -3.57 -21.68
CA ALA A 264 1.49 -3.52 -23.13
C ALA A 264 0.82 -2.21 -23.60
N PRO A 265 1.39 -1.48 -24.58
CA PRO A 265 0.92 -0.15 -25.01
C PRO A 265 -0.52 -0.13 -25.58
N ASN A 266 -1.21 -1.26 -25.65
CA ASN A 266 -2.53 -1.42 -26.25
C ASN A 266 -3.58 -2.05 -25.31
N SER A 267 -3.48 -1.92 -24.00
CA SER A 267 -4.62 -2.29 -23.16
C SER A 267 -5.67 -1.19 -23.18
N PRO A 268 -6.89 -1.43 -23.72
CA PRO A 268 -7.92 -0.40 -23.75
C PRO A 268 -8.29 -0.03 -22.31
N THR A 269 -8.21 1.24 -22.01
CA THR A 269 -8.80 1.86 -20.81
C THR A 269 -10.29 1.45 -20.75
N ARG A 270 -10.63 0.60 -19.79
CA ARG A 270 -12.03 0.32 -19.41
C ARG A 270 -12.50 1.32 -18.38
#